data_19a8bf5ab37c738d7857514b05be95d4
#
_entry.id   19a8bf5ab37c738d7857514b05be95d4
#
_cell.length_a   1.000
_cell.length_b   1.000
_cell.length_c   1.000
_cell.angle_alpha   90.00
_cell.angle_beta   90.00
_cell.angle_gamma   90.00
#
_symmetry.space_group_name_H-M   'P 1'
#
loop_
_entity.id
_entity.type
_entity.pdbx_description
1 polymer ?
#
loop_
_entity_poly.entity_id
_entity_poly.type
_entity_poly.pdbx_seq_one_letter_code
_entity_poly.pdbx_strand_id
1 'polypeptide(L)'
;NISVEDDVTIYGEYENGSTAVFISTTGEAPGTNRLEISGDLGKLVLEEGKLKWWKLKESERQICFNCKDGFVWPETDYEEFTAPEPDGHPILLNNFADAILDGKELIANGYEGLNSLSISNAAYISSWTDNWAEIPVDEDTFEKNLARLCLNEVEKKRTVSVSEPAQQLSQRWKVRW
;
A
#
# COMPACT_ATOMS: atom_id res chain seq x y z
N ASN A 1 13.04 -19.64 -6.46
CA ASN A 1 13.10 -19.42 -5.01
C ASN A 1 13.62 -18.01 -4.77
N ILE A 2 12.82 -17.21 -4.13
CA ILE A 2 13.15 -15.86 -3.69
C ILE A 2 13.80 -16.00 -2.31
N SER A 3 14.89 -15.28 -2.06
CA SER A 3 15.62 -15.32 -0.78
C SER A 3 15.35 -14.07 0.06
N VAL A 4 14.38 -13.25 -0.35
CA VAL A 4 13.88 -12.07 0.34
C VAL A 4 12.42 -12.30 0.71
N GLU A 5 11.90 -11.44 1.53
CA GLU A 5 10.51 -11.45 1.97
C GLU A 5 9.56 -11.33 0.76
N ASP A 6 8.59 -12.21 0.69
CA ASP A 6 7.56 -12.26 -0.37
C ASP A 6 6.14 -12.22 0.19
N ASP A 7 6.01 -12.08 1.51
CA ASP A 7 4.77 -11.92 2.26
C ASP A 7 4.98 -10.91 3.39
N VAL A 8 4.13 -9.90 3.47
CA VAL A 8 4.19 -8.88 4.51
C VAL A 8 2.79 -8.50 4.99
N THR A 9 2.63 -8.40 6.29
CA THR A 9 1.47 -7.78 6.93
C THR A 9 1.95 -6.68 7.86
N ILE A 10 1.49 -5.46 7.63
CA ILE A 10 1.82 -4.28 8.44
C ILE A 10 0.54 -3.83 9.12
N TYR A 11 0.60 -3.61 10.42
CA TYR A 11 -0.39 -2.89 11.19
C TYR A 11 0.20 -1.57 11.64
N GLY A 12 -0.50 -0.48 11.39
CA GLY A 12 -0.09 0.88 11.76
C GLY A 12 -1.16 1.61 12.55
N GLU A 13 -0.70 2.46 13.46
CA GLU A 13 -1.53 3.37 14.25
C GLU A 13 -1.11 4.81 13.97
N TYR A 14 -2.09 5.71 13.91
CA TYR A 14 -1.87 7.14 13.72
C TYR A 14 -2.17 7.89 15.01
N GLU A 15 -1.55 9.04 15.20
CA GLU A 15 -1.75 9.90 16.38
C GLU A 15 -3.23 10.28 16.63
N ASN A 16 -4.02 10.36 15.57
CA ASN A 16 -5.46 10.64 15.65
C ASN A 16 -6.32 9.44 16.06
N GLY A 17 -5.69 8.29 16.33
CA GLY A 17 -6.35 7.03 16.71
C GLY A 17 -6.88 6.22 15.54
N SER A 18 -6.66 6.62 14.29
CA SER A 18 -6.95 5.77 13.14
C SER A 18 -5.91 4.65 13.00
N THR A 19 -6.31 3.56 12.34
CA THR A 19 -5.45 2.39 12.13
C THR A 19 -5.40 2.03 10.65
N ALA A 20 -4.34 1.37 10.22
CA ALA A 20 -4.21 0.83 8.89
C ALA A 20 -3.67 -0.60 8.94
N VAL A 21 -4.13 -1.43 8.01
CA VAL A 21 -3.56 -2.75 7.75
C VAL A 21 -3.16 -2.81 6.28
N PHE A 22 -1.91 -3.14 6.03
CA PHE A 22 -1.40 -3.39 4.69
C PHE A 22 -0.97 -4.84 4.57
N ILE A 23 -1.45 -5.52 3.54
CA ILE A 23 -1.10 -6.90 3.24
C ILE A 23 -0.60 -6.95 1.80
N SER A 24 0.56 -7.57 1.60
CA SER A 24 1.10 -7.83 0.26
C SER A 24 1.81 -9.17 0.25
N THR A 25 1.49 -9.99 -0.75
CA THR A 25 2.11 -11.30 -0.91
C THR A 25 2.27 -11.64 -2.39
N THR A 26 3.31 -12.37 -2.73
CA THR A 26 3.50 -12.95 -4.06
C THR A 26 2.97 -14.39 -4.15
N GLY A 27 2.49 -14.96 -3.03
CA GLY A 27 2.00 -16.33 -2.92
C GLY A 27 0.51 -16.50 -3.16
N GLU A 28 -0.23 -15.42 -3.42
CA GLU A 28 -1.68 -15.47 -3.65
C GLU A 28 -2.02 -15.60 -5.14
N ALA A 29 -2.93 -16.51 -5.46
CA ALA A 29 -3.46 -16.67 -6.82
C ALA A 29 -4.95 -17.08 -6.81
N PRO A 30 -5.88 -16.31 -7.44
CA PRO A 30 -5.62 -14.99 -8.03
C PRO A 30 -5.28 -13.97 -6.93
N GLY A 31 -4.41 -12.99 -7.27
CA GLY A 31 -4.04 -11.94 -6.32
C GLY A 31 -5.22 -11.01 -6.05
N THR A 32 -5.21 -10.39 -4.88
CA THR A 32 -6.19 -9.39 -4.45
C THR A 32 -5.57 -8.00 -4.58
N ASN A 33 -6.27 -7.09 -5.25
CA ASN A 33 -5.94 -5.67 -5.28
C ASN A 33 -7.13 -4.88 -4.78
N ARG A 34 -7.09 -4.48 -3.51
CA ARG A 34 -8.20 -3.85 -2.81
C ARG A 34 -7.70 -2.78 -1.87
N LEU A 35 -8.32 -1.60 -1.96
CA LEU A 35 -8.20 -0.55 -0.97
C LEU A 35 -9.56 -0.33 -0.31
N GLU A 36 -9.60 -0.41 1.01
CA GLU A 36 -10.80 -0.12 1.81
C GLU A 36 -10.49 0.96 2.83
N ILE A 37 -11.33 1.98 2.88
CA ILE A 37 -11.25 3.07 3.86
C ILE A 37 -12.59 3.16 4.56
N SER A 38 -12.62 2.89 5.86
CA SER A 38 -13.78 3.04 6.72
C SER A 38 -13.61 4.30 7.58
N GLY A 39 -14.59 5.18 7.56
CA GLY A 39 -14.60 6.41 8.31
C GLY A 39 -15.95 6.67 8.97
N ASP A 40 -16.03 7.72 9.76
CA ASP A 40 -17.20 8.10 10.53
C ASP A 40 -18.46 8.38 9.68
N LEU A 41 -18.27 8.81 8.43
CA LEU A 41 -19.34 9.14 7.51
C LEU A 41 -19.56 8.10 6.40
N GLY A 42 -18.95 6.94 6.51
CA GLY A 42 -19.15 5.88 5.54
C GLY A 42 -17.91 5.08 5.19
N LYS A 43 -18.00 4.36 4.08
CA LYS A 43 -16.95 3.46 3.61
C LYS A 43 -16.71 3.60 2.12
N LEU A 44 -15.43 3.59 1.73
CA LEU A 44 -14.96 3.51 0.35
C LEU A 44 -14.29 2.17 0.13
N VAL A 45 -14.55 1.54 -1.01
CA VAL A 45 -13.84 0.35 -1.46
C VAL A 45 -13.47 0.52 -2.93
N LEU A 46 -12.18 0.45 -3.22
CA LEU A 46 -11.66 0.38 -4.58
C LEU A 46 -11.22 -1.06 -4.85
N GLU A 47 -11.84 -1.71 -5.82
CA GLU A 47 -11.58 -3.09 -6.19
C GLU A 47 -12.04 -3.33 -7.63
N GLU A 48 -11.27 -4.08 -8.40
CA GLU A 48 -11.59 -4.43 -9.81
C GLU A 48 -11.94 -3.23 -10.70
N GLY A 49 -11.26 -2.08 -10.52
CA GLY A 49 -11.51 -0.86 -11.27
C GLY A 49 -12.81 -0.13 -10.90
N LYS A 50 -13.44 -0.53 -9.81
CA LYS A 50 -14.68 0.07 -9.32
C LYS A 50 -14.45 0.72 -7.97
N LEU A 51 -14.91 1.97 -7.82
CA LEU A 51 -14.99 2.65 -6.54
C LEU A 51 -16.43 2.53 -6.03
N LYS A 52 -16.61 1.82 -4.94
CA LYS A 52 -17.87 1.67 -4.21
C LYS A 52 -17.88 2.60 -3.02
N TRP A 53 -18.95 3.38 -2.87
CA TRP A 53 -19.07 4.33 -1.79
C TRP A 53 -20.39 4.11 -1.04
N TRP A 54 -20.27 3.77 0.23
CA TRP A 54 -21.39 3.74 1.19
C TRP A 54 -21.31 5.01 2.05
N LYS A 55 -22.24 5.92 1.85
CA LYS A 55 -22.30 7.20 2.54
C LYS A 55 -23.35 7.15 3.62
N LEU A 56 -22.95 7.30 4.86
CA LEU A 56 -23.87 7.39 6.00
C LEU A 56 -24.56 8.75 6.03
N LYS A 57 -25.85 8.79 6.36
CA LYS A 57 -26.59 10.04 6.55
C LYS A 57 -26.28 10.73 7.87
N GLU A 58 -25.85 9.96 8.84
CA GLU A 58 -25.40 10.42 10.15
C GLU A 58 -24.06 9.80 10.50
N SER A 59 -23.28 10.48 11.34
CA SER A 59 -22.02 9.97 11.83
C SER A 59 -22.21 8.65 12.58
N GLU A 60 -21.42 7.62 12.22
CA GLU A 60 -21.42 6.34 12.92
C GLU A 60 -21.18 6.52 14.41
N ARG A 61 -20.24 7.37 14.77
CA ARG A 61 -19.92 7.70 16.16
C ARG A 61 -21.08 8.32 16.90
N GLN A 62 -21.83 9.22 16.26
CA GLN A 62 -23.03 9.83 16.86
C GLN A 62 -24.12 8.78 17.10
N ILE A 63 -24.32 7.87 16.14
CA ILE A 63 -25.28 6.78 16.29
C ILE A 63 -24.83 5.86 17.43
N CYS A 64 -23.59 5.45 17.45
CA CYS A 64 -23.03 4.56 18.46
C CYS A 64 -23.19 5.10 19.89
N PHE A 65 -22.95 6.40 20.10
CA PHE A 65 -23.02 7.00 21.43
C PHE A 65 -24.41 7.44 21.85
N ASN A 66 -25.32 7.75 20.91
CA ASN A 66 -26.65 8.29 21.21
C ASN A 66 -27.77 7.26 21.11
N CYS A 67 -27.52 6.12 20.48
CA CYS A 67 -28.52 5.08 20.31
C CYS A 67 -28.87 4.43 21.65
N LYS A 68 -30.15 4.37 21.95
CA LYS A 68 -30.69 3.69 23.14
C LYS A 68 -31.10 2.25 22.87
N ASP A 69 -31.26 1.90 21.61
CA ASP A 69 -31.65 0.58 21.14
C ASP A 69 -30.37 -0.22 20.80
N GLY A 70 -30.23 -1.41 21.28
CA GLY A 70 -28.96 -2.16 21.33
C GLY A 70 -28.23 -2.39 20.01
N PHE A 71 -28.91 -2.32 18.85
CA PHE A 71 -28.30 -2.42 17.52
C PHE A 71 -29.09 -1.59 16.51
N VAL A 72 -28.49 -0.55 15.96
CA VAL A 72 -29.08 0.27 14.89
C VAL A 72 -28.15 0.24 13.69
N TRP A 73 -28.71 -0.06 12.52
CA TRP A 73 -28.02 0.07 11.26
C TRP A 73 -28.20 1.51 10.74
N PRO A 74 -27.12 2.26 10.51
CA PRO A 74 -27.22 3.60 9.95
C PRO A 74 -27.90 3.60 8.58
N GLU A 75 -28.70 4.59 8.29
CA GLU A 75 -29.23 4.81 6.96
C GLU A 75 -28.09 5.16 6.00
N THR A 76 -28.00 4.44 4.88
CA THR A 76 -26.85 4.44 4.00
C THR A 76 -27.27 4.64 2.56
N ASP A 77 -26.70 5.63 1.89
CA ASP A 77 -26.75 5.76 0.43
C ASP A 77 -25.58 4.99 -0.19
N TYR A 78 -25.82 4.39 -1.36
CA TYR A 78 -24.79 3.65 -2.10
C TYR A 78 -24.60 4.22 -3.48
N GLU A 79 -23.34 4.45 -3.84
CA GLU A 79 -22.93 4.86 -5.18
C GLU A 79 -21.78 3.97 -5.68
N GLU A 80 -21.74 3.71 -6.98
CA GLU A 80 -20.66 2.97 -7.63
C GLU A 80 -20.13 3.75 -8.83
N PHE A 81 -18.84 3.90 -8.92
CA PHE A 81 -18.14 4.57 -10.01
C PHE A 81 -17.19 3.57 -10.67
N THR A 82 -17.18 3.54 -11.99
CA THR A 82 -16.15 2.81 -12.74
C THR A 82 -14.96 3.74 -12.99
N ALA A 83 -13.78 3.34 -12.51
CA ALA A 83 -12.57 4.08 -12.81
C ALA A 83 -12.23 3.96 -14.31
N PRO A 84 -11.80 5.05 -14.97
CA PRO A 84 -11.26 4.94 -16.31
C PRO A 84 -10.01 4.04 -16.30
N GLU A 85 -9.75 3.35 -17.41
CA GLU A 85 -8.52 2.56 -17.55
C GLU A 85 -7.30 3.47 -17.27
N PRO A 86 -6.43 3.11 -16.33
CA PRO A 86 -5.33 3.98 -15.95
C PRO A 86 -4.26 3.97 -17.04
N ASP A 87 -4.09 5.09 -17.70
CA ASP A 87 -2.96 5.37 -18.60
C ASP A 87 -1.83 6.07 -17.82
N GLY A 88 -1.51 5.53 -16.63
CA GLY A 88 -0.70 6.19 -15.63
C GLY A 88 0.73 6.48 -16.06
N HIS A 89 1.43 5.53 -16.68
CA HIS A 89 2.83 5.72 -17.09
C HIS A 89 2.99 6.79 -18.17
N PRO A 90 2.24 6.81 -19.29
CA PRO A 90 2.29 7.90 -20.26
C PRO A 90 1.96 9.26 -19.65
N ILE A 91 0.98 9.35 -18.76
CA ILE A 91 0.63 10.61 -18.09
C ILE A 91 1.81 11.13 -17.27
N LEU A 92 2.45 10.28 -16.46
CA LEU A 92 3.60 10.66 -15.63
C LEU A 92 4.81 11.06 -16.48
N LEU A 93 5.11 10.32 -17.56
CA LEU A 93 6.23 10.65 -18.45
C LEU A 93 6.01 11.97 -19.18
N ASN A 94 4.81 12.21 -19.69
CA ASN A 94 4.46 13.47 -20.34
C ASN A 94 4.52 14.64 -19.34
N ASN A 95 3.97 14.47 -18.13
CA ASN A 95 4.07 15.49 -17.10
C ASN A 95 5.52 15.80 -16.71
N PHE A 96 6.38 14.78 -16.61
CA PHE A 96 7.80 14.99 -16.35
C PHE A 96 8.49 15.78 -17.48
N ALA A 97 8.19 15.47 -18.75
CA ALA A 97 8.67 16.23 -19.90
C ALA A 97 8.17 17.67 -19.88
N ASP A 98 6.90 17.88 -19.61
CA ASP A 98 6.28 19.21 -19.51
C ASP A 98 6.87 20.03 -18.34
N ALA A 99 7.20 19.38 -17.24
CA ALA A 99 7.87 20.05 -16.10
C ALA A 99 9.25 20.58 -16.50
N ILE A 100 10.00 19.82 -17.32
CA ILE A 100 11.32 20.27 -17.81
C ILE A 100 11.19 21.37 -18.87
N LEU A 101 10.26 21.22 -19.80
CA LEU A 101 10.15 22.12 -20.96
C LEU A 101 9.38 23.40 -20.65
N ASP A 102 8.32 23.30 -19.87
CA ASP A 102 7.34 24.36 -19.65
C ASP A 102 7.25 24.79 -18.18
N GLY A 103 8.02 24.17 -17.28
CA GLY A 103 7.99 24.49 -15.84
C GLY A 103 6.68 24.11 -15.16
N LYS A 104 5.94 23.12 -15.68
CA LYS A 104 4.71 22.62 -15.04
C LYS A 104 5.03 21.91 -13.74
N GLU A 105 4.09 21.91 -12.81
CA GLU A 105 4.20 21.19 -11.56
C GLU A 105 4.20 19.68 -11.80
N LEU A 106 5.03 18.95 -11.04
CA LEU A 106 5.07 17.49 -11.09
C LEU A 106 3.86 16.89 -10.37
N ILE A 107 3.14 15.99 -11.02
CA ILE A 107 2.05 15.20 -10.43
C ILE A 107 2.58 14.30 -9.30
N ALA A 108 3.77 13.73 -9.51
CA ALA A 108 4.45 12.91 -8.52
C ALA A 108 5.90 13.36 -8.42
N ASN A 109 6.25 14.05 -7.37
CA ASN A 109 7.63 14.49 -7.13
C ASN A 109 8.41 13.40 -6.37
N GLY A 110 9.76 13.43 -6.50
CA GLY A 110 10.62 12.41 -5.90
C GLY A 110 10.56 12.36 -4.36
N TYR A 111 10.17 13.44 -3.70
CA TYR A 111 10.05 13.46 -2.24
C TYR A 111 8.87 12.64 -1.73
N GLU A 112 7.82 12.47 -2.52
CA GLU A 112 6.69 11.59 -2.14
C GLU A 112 7.12 10.13 -2.00
N GLY A 113 8.13 9.71 -2.76
CA GLY A 113 8.72 8.38 -2.64
C GLY A 113 9.33 8.11 -1.26
N LEU A 114 9.77 9.14 -0.54
CA LEU A 114 10.30 9.01 0.81
C LEU A 114 9.24 8.52 1.81
N ASN A 115 7.96 8.87 1.59
CA ASN A 115 6.87 8.40 2.44
C ASN A 115 6.72 6.88 2.35
N SER A 116 6.69 6.35 1.12
CA SER A 116 6.58 4.90 0.89
C SER A 116 7.81 4.16 1.40
N LEU A 117 9.02 4.73 1.18
CA LEU A 117 10.26 4.16 1.67
C LEU A 117 10.30 4.13 3.21
N SER A 118 9.83 5.19 3.87
CA SER A 118 9.77 5.26 5.33
C SER A 118 8.86 4.18 5.92
N ILE A 119 7.71 3.92 5.30
CA ILE A 119 6.81 2.85 5.71
C ILE A 119 7.49 1.48 5.55
N SER A 120 8.14 1.23 4.42
CA SER A 120 8.86 -0.03 4.17
C SER A 120 9.99 -0.22 5.18
N ASN A 121 10.78 0.82 5.44
CA ASN A 121 11.88 0.75 6.39
C ASN A 121 11.38 0.53 7.83
N ALA A 122 10.26 1.15 8.22
CA ALA A 122 9.62 0.91 9.50
C ALA A 122 9.16 -0.55 9.65
N ALA A 123 8.57 -1.13 8.61
CA ALA A 123 8.16 -2.53 8.60
C ALA A 123 9.36 -3.47 8.80
N TYR A 124 10.48 -3.21 8.11
CA TYR A 124 11.71 -3.97 8.31
C TYR A 124 12.26 -3.84 9.74
N ILE A 125 12.37 -2.61 10.28
CA ILE A 125 12.84 -2.41 11.65
C ILE A 125 11.93 -3.13 12.64
N SER A 126 10.62 -2.98 12.50
CA SER A 126 9.65 -3.65 13.36
C SER A 126 9.83 -5.17 13.35
N SER A 127 9.98 -5.77 12.17
CA SER A 127 10.23 -7.20 11.99
C SER A 127 11.58 -7.65 12.58
N TRP A 128 12.65 -6.87 12.38
CA TRP A 128 13.99 -7.23 12.85
C TRP A 128 14.18 -7.08 14.36
N THR A 129 13.40 -6.22 14.98
CA THR A 129 13.51 -5.92 16.43
C THR A 129 12.37 -6.50 17.25
N ASP A 130 11.35 -7.06 16.61
CA ASP A 130 10.12 -7.54 17.23
C ASP A 130 9.46 -6.45 18.11
N ASN A 131 9.41 -5.23 17.56
CA ASN A 131 8.94 -4.05 18.27
C ASN A 131 8.26 -3.06 17.33
N TRP A 132 7.54 -2.08 17.91
CA TRP A 132 7.02 -0.94 17.16
C TRP A 132 8.16 -0.12 16.56
N ALA A 133 7.94 0.35 15.35
CA ALA A 133 8.81 1.34 14.69
C ALA A 133 8.01 2.61 14.43
N GLU A 134 8.59 3.76 14.77
CA GLU A 134 7.99 5.07 14.52
C GLU A 134 8.32 5.54 13.09
N ILE A 135 7.42 6.33 12.50
CA ILE A 135 7.59 6.98 11.21
C ILE A 135 7.62 8.50 11.43
N PRO A 136 8.62 9.22 10.90
CA PRO A 136 9.72 8.75 10.06
C PRO A 136 10.74 7.90 10.81
N VAL A 137 11.31 6.92 10.11
CA VAL A 137 12.35 6.06 10.64
C VAL A 137 13.66 6.83 10.77
N ASP A 138 14.37 6.63 11.90
CA ASP A 138 15.74 7.11 12.06
C ASP A 138 16.68 6.35 11.10
N GLU A 139 17.30 7.09 10.19
CA GLU A 139 18.16 6.54 9.13
C GLU A 139 19.35 5.76 9.69
N ASP A 140 19.99 6.27 10.74
CA ASP A 140 21.12 5.62 11.40
C ASP A 140 20.72 4.28 12.02
N THR A 141 19.53 4.21 12.60
CA THR A 141 18.97 2.99 13.18
C THR A 141 18.69 1.94 12.09
N PHE A 142 18.14 2.36 10.95
CA PHE A 142 17.92 1.48 9.82
C PHE A 142 19.23 0.92 9.28
N GLU A 143 20.22 1.79 9.01
CA GLU A 143 21.52 1.41 8.47
C GLU A 143 22.27 0.43 9.38
N LYS A 144 22.30 0.69 10.69
CA LYS A 144 22.94 -0.21 11.68
C LYS A 144 22.30 -1.60 11.71
N ASN A 145 20.97 -1.69 11.68
CA ASN A 145 20.28 -2.98 11.67
C ASN A 145 20.51 -3.74 10.36
N LEU A 146 20.45 -3.05 9.22
CA LEU A 146 20.73 -3.64 7.92
C LEU A 146 22.17 -4.16 7.85
N ALA A 147 23.15 -3.35 8.25
CA ALA A 147 24.57 -3.77 8.26
C ALA A 147 24.80 -5.01 9.15
N ARG A 148 24.15 -5.07 10.32
CA ARG A 148 24.23 -6.23 11.23
C ARG A 148 23.69 -7.51 10.57
N LEU A 149 22.63 -7.41 9.78
CA LEU A 149 22.03 -8.57 9.09
C LEU A 149 22.89 -9.00 7.93
N CYS A 150 23.43 -8.07 7.14
CA CYS A 150 24.33 -8.36 6.03
C CYS A 150 25.61 -9.10 6.49
N LEU A 151 26.13 -8.80 7.69
CA LEU A 151 27.28 -9.50 8.25
C LEU A 151 27.01 -10.98 8.57
N ASN A 152 25.74 -11.35 8.78
CA ASN A 152 25.32 -12.71 9.10
C ASN A 152 24.81 -13.47 7.87
N GLU A 153 24.85 -12.87 6.69
CA GLU A 153 24.35 -13.49 5.48
C GLU A 153 25.35 -14.57 5.00
N VAL A 154 24.88 -15.82 5.00
CA VAL A 154 25.63 -16.93 4.38
C VAL A 154 25.35 -16.91 2.89
N GLU A 155 26.39 -16.73 2.10
CA GLU A 155 26.32 -16.74 0.63
C GLU A 155 25.65 -18.04 0.13
N LYS A 156 24.37 -17.97 -0.20
CA LYS A 156 23.64 -19.10 -0.80
C LYS A 156 24.14 -19.28 -2.23
N LYS A 157 24.82 -20.38 -2.53
CA LYS A 157 25.19 -20.75 -3.91
C LYS A 157 23.92 -20.81 -4.76
N ARG A 158 23.77 -19.84 -5.65
CA ARG A 158 22.65 -19.72 -6.56
C ARG A 158 22.79 -20.74 -7.68
N THR A 159 22.05 -21.83 -7.63
CA THR A 159 21.84 -22.70 -8.81
C THR A 159 20.73 -22.08 -9.65
N VAL A 160 21.08 -21.25 -10.61
CA VAL A 160 20.12 -20.70 -11.58
C VAL A 160 19.98 -21.71 -12.72
N SER A 161 18.89 -22.46 -12.73
CA SER A 161 18.44 -23.13 -13.96
C SER A 161 17.59 -22.13 -14.76
N VAL A 162 18.19 -21.49 -15.76
CA VAL A 162 17.45 -20.64 -16.69
C VAL A 162 16.69 -21.53 -17.66
N SER A 163 15.41 -21.73 -17.47
CA SER A 163 14.60 -22.62 -18.33
C SER A 163 13.45 -21.95 -19.08
N GLU A 164 13.30 -20.63 -19.05
CA GLU A 164 12.22 -19.97 -19.82
C GLU A 164 12.66 -18.68 -20.51
N PRO A 165 12.27 -18.46 -21.78
CA PRO A 165 12.60 -17.23 -22.49
C PRO A 165 11.90 -16.02 -21.91
N ALA A 166 12.61 -14.88 -21.87
CA ALA A 166 12.15 -13.61 -21.27
C ALA A 166 10.78 -13.09 -21.77
N GLN A 167 10.32 -13.55 -22.93
CA GLN A 167 9.01 -13.22 -23.48
C GLN A 167 7.82 -13.77 -22.68
N GLN A 168 7.99 -14.85 -21.92
CA GLN A 168 6.91 -15.37 -21.06
C GLN A 168 6.82 -14.62 -19.74
N LEU A 169 7.91 -14.03 -19.27
CA LEU A 169 7.92 -13.20 -18.05
C LEU A 169 7.07 -11.94 -18.20
N SER A 170 7.10 -11.28 -19.36
CA SER A 170 6.32 -10.05 -19.61
C SER A 170 4.79 -10.27 -19.61
N GLN A 171 4.33 -11.50 -19.79
CA GLN A 171 2.89 -11.83 -19.77
C GLN A 171 2.36 -12.10 -18.35
N ARG A 172 3.21 -12.31 -17.36
CA ARG A 172 2.81 -12.54 -15.96
C ARG A 172 2.43 -11.24 -15.23
N TRP A 173 2.86 -10.08 -15.72
CA TRP A 173 2.69 -8.79 -15.06
C TRP A 173 1.53 -7.97 -15.66
N LYS A 174 0.41 -8.59 -15.93
CA LYS A 174 -0.82 -7.83 -16.20
C LYS A 174 -1.47 -7.48 -14.86
N VAL A 175 -0.95 -6.48 -14.20
CA VAL A 175 -1.64 -5.85 -13.06
C VAL A 175 -2.80 -5.05 -13.63
N ARG A 176 -4.02 -5.45 -13.31
CA ARG A 176 -5.22 -4.64 -13.52
C ARG A 176 -5.51 -3.94 -12.21
N TRP A 177 -5.43 -2.65 -12.24
CA TRP A 177 -5.86 -1.78 -11.14
C TRP A 177 -7.37 -1.62 -11.15
#